data_b8bb8f08f3f9667bf7d312b113d39057
#
_entry.id   b8bb8f08f3f9667bf7d312b113d39057
#
_cell.length_a   1.000
_cell.length_b   1.000
_cell.length_c   1.000
_cell.angle_alpha   90.00
_cell.angle_beta   90.00
_cell.angle_gamma   90.00
#
_symmetry.space_group_name_H-M   'P 1'
#
loop_
_entity.id
_entity.type
_entity.pdbx_description
1 polymer ?
#
loop_
_entity_poly.entity_id
_entity_poly.type
_entity_poly.pdbx_seq_one_letter_code
_entity_poly.pdbx_strand_id
1 'polypeptide(L)'
;MPELPDNNYDEARRWLQNVEDDLHAMRAVVRDPESPRRMVCFLAHLVVEKALKATLIDAGVPFQKTHNLLVLHDSCLERERLVDLERALLAQCNPWAVDGRYADDLAEADAELASRLAGFAEQVVSEVHRELGADRGGL
;
A
#
# COMPACT_ATOMS: atom_id res chain seq x y z
N MET A 1 -24.61 1.08 -24.79
CA MET A 1 -23.98 2.13 -24.03
C MET A 1 -22.48 1.93 -23.99
N PRO A 2 -21.78 2.85 -24.51
CA PRO A 2 -20.34 2.66 -24.50
C PRO A 2 -19.78 2.68 -23.09
N GLU A 3 -18.73 1.96 -22.92
CA GLU A 3 -18.00 1.91 -21.69
C GLU A 3 -17.41 3.27 -21.40
N LEU A 4 -17.45 3.69 -20.16
CA LEU A 4 -16.85 4.94 -19.78
C LEU A 4 -15.34 4.77 -19.74
N PRO A 5 -14.59 5.62 -20.46
CA PRO A 5 -13.14 5.44 -20.52
C PRO A 5 -12.47 5.53 -19.16
N ASP A 6 -13.10 6.23 -18.21
CA ASP A 6 -12.46 6.51 -16.92
C ASP A 6 -12.89 5.55 -15.84
N ASN A 7 -13.54 4.46 -16.20
CA ASN A 7 -14.07 3.55 -15.18
C ASN A 7 -12.98 2.99 -14.29
N ASN A 8 -11.86 2.57 -14.88
CA ASN A 8 -10.73 2.06 -14.09
C ASN A 8 -10.09 3.16 -13.28
N TYR A 9 -9.97 4.34 -13.85
CA TYR A 9 -9.40 5.47 -13.13
C TYR A 9 -10.27 5.84 -11.94
N ASP A 10 -11.59 5.89 -12.14
CA ASP A 10 -12.49 6.23 -11.04
C ASP A 10 -12.43 5.20 -9.93
N GLU A 11 -12.35 3.93 -10.30
CA GLU A 11 -12.23 2.87 -9.32
C GLU A 11 -10.91 3.01 -8.55
N ALA A 12 -9.83 3.27 -9.25
CA ALA A 12 -8.53 3.45 -8.61
C ALA A 12 -8.56 4.63 -7.65
N ARG A 13 -9.26 5.70 -8.01
CA ARG A 13 -9.37 6.86 -7.12
C ARG A 13 -10.10 6.52 -5.84
N ARG A 14 -11.13 5.68 -5.93
CA ARG A 14 -11.83 5.23 -4.73
C ARG A 14 -10.91 4.44 -3.82
N TRP A 15 -10.07 3.59 -4.41
CA TRP A 15 -9.07 2.85 -3.63
C TRP A 15 -8.06 3.80 -2.98
N LEU A 16 -7.66 4.85 -3.72
CA LEU A 16 -6.74 5.82 -3.16
C LEU A 16 -7.35 6.58 -1.99
N GLN A 17 -8.65 6.84 -2.02
CA GLN A 17 -9.31 7.46 -0.88
C GLN A 17 -9.20 6.56 0.35
N ASN A 18 -9.38 5.25 0.16
CA ASN A 18 -9.17 4.30 1.24
C ASN A 18 -7.74 4.32 1.74
N VAL A 19 -6.79 4.44 0.82
CA VAL A 19 -5.37 4.53 1.19
C VAL A 19 -5.14 5.75 2.08
N GLU A 20 -5.74 6.89 1.71
CA GLU A 20 -5.58 8.10 2.50
C GLU A 20 -6.17 7.94 3.90
N ASP A 21 -7.31 7.27 3.99
CA ASP A 21 -7.92 7.01 5.29
C ASP A 21 -7.02 6.15 6.16
N ASP A 22 -6.47 5.08 5.59
CA ASP A 22 -5.59 4.19 6.33
C ASP A 22 -4.28 4.88 6.69
N LEU A 23 -3.77 5.74 5.81
CA LEU A 23 -2.56 6.50 6.07
C LEU A 23 -2.78 7.46 7.23
N HIS A 24 -3.94 8.10 7.25
CA HIS A 24 -4.30 8.98 8.34
C HIS A 24 -4.32 8.24 9.68
N ALA A 25 -4.94 7.05 9.67
CA ALA A 25 -4.99 6.20 10.86
C ALA A 25 -3.58 5.78 11.29
N MET A 26 -2.75 5.40 10.33
CA MET A 26 -1.37 5.00 10.63
C MET A 26 -0.61 6.14 11.31
N ARG A 27 -0.78 7.35 10.80
CA ARG A 27 -0.09 8.51 11.37
C ARG A 27 -0.53 8.77 12.80
N ALA A 28 -1.82 8.58 13.08
CA ALA A 28 -2.32 8.76 14.44
C ALA A 28 -1.71 7.74 15.39
N VAL A 29 -1.63 6.49 14.95
CA VAL A 29 -1.05 5.43 15.77
C VAL A 29 0.44 5.68 15.99
N VAL A 30 1.14 6.13 14.96
CA VAL A 30 2.57 6.44 15.09
C VAL A 30 2.80 7.51 16.16
N ARG A 31 1.91 8.48 16.24
CA ARG A 31 2.08 9.58 17.19
C ARG A 31 1.75 9.21 18.63
N ASP A 32 1.09 8.08 18.83
CA ASP A 32 0.66 7.65 20.15
C ASP A 32 1.67 6.65 20.72
N PRO A 33 2.49 7.05 21.70
CA PRO A 33 3.51 6.15 22.21
C PRO A 33 2.95 4.94 22.94
N GLU A 34 1.66 4.97 23.29
CA GLU A 34 1.00 3.85 23.95
C GLU A 34 0.47 2.81 22.98
N SER A 35 0.41 3.14 21.69
CA SER A 35 -0.11 2.20 20.70
C SER A 35 0.88 1.07 20.49
N PRO A 36 0.37 -0.17 20.31
CA PRO A 36 1.26 -1.27 19.98
C PRO A 36 1.93 -1.04 18.62
N ARG A 37 3.23 -1.30 18.58
CA ARG A 37 3.98 -1.08 17.35
C ARG A 37 3.54 -1.98 16.22
N ARG A 38 3.02 -3.16 16.54
CA ARG A 38 2.49 -4.04 15.50
C ARG A 38 1.32 -3.41 14.76
N MET A 39 0.59 -2.51 15.41
CA MET A 39 -0.50 -1.82 14.73
C MET A 39 0.02 -0.88 13.65
N VAL A 40 1.15 -0.23 13.91
CA VAL A 40 1.79 0.58 12.89
C VAL A 40 2.18 -0.29 11.70
N CYS A 41 2.77 -1.43 11.97
CA CYS A 41 3.20 -2.34 10.90
C CYS A 41 2.02 -2.88 10.12
N PHE A 42 0.93 -3.21 10.81
CA PHE A 42 -0.28 -3.68 10.16
C PHE A 42 -0.88 -2.61 9.25
N LEU A 43 -0.98 -1.39 9.76
CA LEU A 43 -1.53 -0.29 8.96
C LEU A 43 -0.62 0.06 7.79
N ALA A 44 0.69 -0.01 8.01
CA ALA A 44 1.63 0.20 6.91
C ALA A 44 1.40 -0.83 5.81
N HIS A 45 1.19 -2.10 6.18
CA HIS A 45 0.89 -3.13 5.19
C HIS A 45 -0.38 -2.81 4.42
N LEU A 46 -1.44 -2.41 5.13
CA LEU A 46 -2.70 -2.07 4.48
C LEU A 46 -2.52 -0.94 3.47
N VAL A 47 -1.79 0.10 3.88
CA VAL A 47 -1.54 1.23 3.00
C VAL A 47 -0.81 0.80 1.74
N VAL A 48 0.27 0.03 1.91
CA VAL A 48 1.05 -0.42 0.75
C VAL A 48 0.23 -1.34 -0.14
N GLU A 49 -0.48 -2.29 0.47
CA GLU A 49 -1.28 -3.23 -0.31
C GLU A 49 -2.32 -2.51 -1.15
N LYS A 50 -3.07 -1.60 -0.54
CA LYS A 50 -4.14 -0.92 -1.26
C LYS A 50 -3.60 0.04 -2.31
N ALA A 51 -2.46 0.66 -2.04
CA ALA A 51 -1.83 1.54 -3.02
C ALA A 51 -1.40 0.77 -4.26
N LEU A 52 -0.79 -0.41 -4.06
CA LEU A 52 -0.40 -1.25 -5.19
C LEU A 52 -1.63 -1.73 -5.96
N LYS A 53 -2.69 -2.09 -5.24
CA LYS A 53 -3.92 -2.54 -5.90
C LYS A 53 -4.56 -1.40 -6.69
N ALA A 54 -4.53 -0.18 -6.17
CA ALA A 54 -5.05 0.97 -6.91
C ALA A 54 -4.31 1.14 -8.23
N THR A 55 -2.99 0.98 -8.19
CA THR A 55 -2.18 1.08 -9.40
C THR A 55 -2.58 0.02 -10.41
N LEU A 56 -2.78 -1.22 -9.95
CA LEU A 56 -3.15 -2.31 -10.85
C LEU A 56 -4.54 -2.10 -11.44
N ILE A 57 -5.46 -1.60 -10.63
CA ILE A 57 -6.81 -1.31 -11.11
C ILE A 57 -6.75 -0.25 -12.20
N ASP A 58 -5.96 0.80 -11.99
CA ASP A 58 -5.80 1.84 -12.99
C ASP A 58 -5.20 1.28 -14.28
N ALA A 59 -4.34 0.27 -14.15
CA ALA A 59 -3.73 -0.38 -15.31
C ALA A 59 -4.64 -1.38 -15.99
N GLY A 60 -5.84 -1.59 -15.46
CA GLY A 60 -6.79 -2.52 -16.07
C GLY A 60 -6.56 -3.97 -15.72
N VAL A 61 -5.75 -4.23 -14.70
CA VAL A 61 -5.49 -5.60 -14.25
C VAL A 61 -6.66 -6.06 -13.40
N PRO A 62 -7.19 -7.27 -13.62
CA PRO A 62 -8.28 -7.75 -12.77
C PRO A 62 -7.89 -7.78 -11.30
N PHE A 63 -8.86 -7.53 -10.45
CA PHE A 63 -8.63 -7.47 -9.02
C PHE A 63 -8.01 -8.77 -8.50
N GLN A 64 -6.99 -8.64 -7.70
CA GLN A 64 -6.32 -9.79 -7.11
C GLN A 64 -6.56 -9.78 -5.60
N LYS A 65 -6.93 -10.93 -5.08
CA LYS A 65 -7.28 -11.06 -3.67
C LYS A 65 -6.07 -11.30 -2.77
N THR A 66 -4.90 -11.33 -3.34
CA THR A 66 -3.69 -11.61 -2.56
C THR A 66 -3.34 -10.42 -1.64
N HIS A 67 -2.72 -10.76 -0.51
CA HIS A 67 -2.13 -9.78 0.38
C HIS A 67 -0.62 -9.77 0.27
N ASN A 68 -0.07 -10.51 -0.67
CA ASN A 68 1.37 -10.65 -0.84
C ASN A 68 1.90 -9.43 -1.59
N LEU A 69 2.61 -8.56 -0.88
CA LEU A 69 3.10 -7.31 -1.46
C LEU A 69 4.10 -7.53 -2.57
N LEU A 70 4.89 -8.61 -2.48
CA LEU A 70 5.88 -8.88 -3.51
C LEU A 70 5.20 -9.25 -4.82
N VAL A 71 4.12 -10.04 -4.73
CA VAL A 71 3.34 -10.42 -5.91
C VAL A 71 2.69 -9.20 -6.54
N LEU A 72 2.10 -8.35 -5.70
CA LEU A 72 1.46 -7.13 -6.19
C LEU A 72 2.47 -6.20 -6.86
N HIS A 73 3.63 -6.05 -6.26
CA HIS A 73 4.67 -5.19 -6.83
C HIS A 73 5.17 -5.75 -8.15
N ASP A 74 5.39 -7.07 -8.22
CA ASP A 74 5.81 -7.69 -9.47
C ASP A 74 4.80 -7.42 -10.57
N SER A 75 3.50 -7.51 -10.25
CA SER A 75 2.46 -7.24 -11.24
C SER A 75 2.51 -5.80 -11.72
N CYS A 76 2.77 -4.86 -10.82
CA CYS A 76 2.92 -3.46 -11.21
C CYS A 76 4.10 -3.27 -12.15
N LEU A 77 5.24 -3.89 -11.84
CA LEU A 77 6.43 -3.76 -12.66
C LEU A 77 6.23 -4.36 -14.05
N GLU A 78 5.49 -5.46 -14.13
CA GLU A 78 5.17 -6.06 -15.42
C GLU A 78 4.39 -5.12 -16.31
N ARG A 79 3.67 -4.18 -15.71
CA ARG A 79 2.90 -3.17 -16.43
C ARG A 79 3.64 -1.85 -16.52
N GLU A 80 4.90 -1.83 -16.09
CA GLU A 80 5.73 -0.63 -16.12
C GLU A 80 5.04 0.55 -15.42
N ARG A 81 4.35 0.25 -14.30
CA ARG A 81 3.53 1.27 -13.66
C ARG A 81 4.19 1.93 -12.47
N LEU A 82 5.03 1.24 -11.74
CA LEU A 82 5.70 1.85 -10.61
C LEU A 82 7.19 1.71 -10.77
N VAL A 83 7.87 2.73 -10.33
CA VAL A 83 9.29 2.63 -10.24
C VAL A 83 9.64 1.70 -9.11
N ASP A 84 10.83 1.28 -9.13
CA ASP A 84 11.43 0.38 -8.21
C ASP A 84 11.19 0.72 -6.75
N LEU A 85 10.43 -0.08 -6.07
CA LEU A 85 10.32 -0.02 -4.64
C LEU A 85 11.34 -0.98 -4.04
N GLU A 86 11.84 -0.66 -2.87
CA GLU A 86 12.87 -1.48 -2.25
C GLU A 86 12.28 -2.81 -1.81
N ARG A 87 12.74 -3.89 -2.44
CA ARG A 87 12.17 -5.20 -2.18
C ARG A 87 12.40 -5.68 -0.75
N ALA A 88 13.50 -5.27 -0.15
CA ALA A 88 13.75 -5.63 1.24
C ALA A 88 12.67 -5.06 2.16
N LEU A 89 12.22 -3.85 1.90
CA LEU A 89 11.15 -3.24 2.70
C LEU A 89 9.82 -3.89 2.44
N LEU A 90 9.53 -4.25 1.18
CA LEU A 90 8.33 -5.01 0.87
C LEU A 90 8.31 -6.33 1.64
N ALA A 91 9.46 -7.02 1.67
CA ALA A 91 9.57 -8.28 2.37
C ALA A 91 9.38 -8.11 3.88
N GLN A 92 9.93 -7.04 4.44
CA GLN A 92 9.78 -6.77 5.87
C GLN A 92 8.34 -6.39 6.22
N CYS A 93 7.64 -5.74 5.30
CA CYS A 93 6.25 -5.33 5.52
C CYS A 93 5.29 -6.50 5.35
N ASN A 94 5.65 -7.47 4.53
CA ASN A 94 4.73 -8.50 4.08
C ASN A 94 4.09 -9.35 5.20
N PRO A 95 4.80 -9.73 6.26
CA PRO A 95 4.20 -10.58 7.30
C PRO A 95 3.09 -9.92 8.11
N TRP A 96 2.92 -8.61 7.99
CA TRP A 96 2.00 -7.88 8.85
C TRP A 96 0.61 -7.72 8.26
N ALA A 97 0.26 -8.61 7.32
CA ALA A 97 -1.01 -8.54 6.60
C ALA A 97 -2.22 -8.73 7.51
N VAL A 98 -2.07 -9.49 8.58
CA VAL A 98 -3.18 -9.78 9.47
C VAL A 98 -2.81 -9.37 10.87
N ASP A 99 -3.56 -8.41 11.42
CA ASP A 99 -3.27 -7.85 12.72
C ASP A 99 -3.41 -8.89 13.82
N GLY A 100 -2.30 -9.17 14.48
CA GLY A 100 -2.28 -9.93 15.71
C GLY A 100 -2.89 -11.32 15.67
N ARG A 101 -3.35 -11.76 14.52
CA ARG A 101 -4.04 -13.05 14.45
C ARG A 101 -3.15 -14.22 14.86
N TYR A 102 -1.89 -14.12 14.55
CA TYR A 102 -0.93 -15.14 14.90
C TYR A 102 0.21 -14.50 15.67
N ALA A 103 -0.15 -13.92 16.82
CA ALA A 103 0.82 -13.16 17.59
C ALA A 103 2.05 -14.01 17.94
N ASP A 104 1.85 -15.31 18.14
CA ASP A 104 2.97 -16.18 18.47
C ASP A 104 3.87 -16.44 17.27
N ASP A 105 3.35 -16.24 16.07
CA ASP A 105 4.09 -16.50 14.84
C ASP A 105 4.82 -15.28 14.31
N LEU A 106 4.47 -14.09 14.81
CA LEU A 106 5.09 -12.86 14.35
C LEU A 106 6.14 -12.40 15.33
N ALA A 107 7.28 -11.99 14.81
CA ALA A 107 8.27 -11.34 15.66
C ALA A 107 7.65 -10.07 16.21
N GLU A 108 8.00 -9.75 17.45
CA GLU A 108 7.52 -8.52 18.05
C GLU A 108 8.09 -7.33 17.28
N ALA A 109 7.21 -6.39 16.93
CA ALA A 109 7.66 -5.20 16.22
C ALA A 109 8.34 -4.26 17.19
N ASP A 110 9.55 -3.80 16.84
CA ASP A 110 10.21 -2.80 17.66
C ASP A 110 9.99 -1.41 17.05
N ALA A 111 10.44 -0.39 17.76
CA ALA A 111 10.20 0.98 17.33
C ALA A 111 10.87 1.29 16.01
N GLU A 112 12.06 0.71 15.80
CA GLU A 112 12.80 0.97 14.57
C GLU A 112 12.10 0.37 13.37
N LEU A 113 11.61 -0.87 13.50
CA LEU A 113 10.88 -1.50 12.40
C LEU A 113 9.60 -0.73 12.10
N ALA A 114 8.83 -0.38 13.13
CA ALA A 114 7.59 0.36 12.93
C ALA A 114 7.85 1.67 12.21
N SER A 115 8.86 2.40 12.63
CA SER A 115 9.21 3.67 12.00
C SER A 115 9.62 3.47 10.54
N ARG A 116 10.40 2.42 10.28
CA ARG A 116 10.87 2.13 8.92
C ARG A 116 9.70 1.79 8.01
N LEU A 117 8.77 0.97 8.48
CA LEU A 117 7.64 0.57 7.65
C LEU A 117 6.66 1.72 7.45
N ALA A 118 6.47 2.55 8.48
CA ALA A 118 5.61 3.73 8.31
C ALA A 118 6.20 4.67 7.26
N GLY A 119 7.51 4.90 7.32
CA GLY A 119 8.17 5.74 6.32
C GLY A 119 8.07 5.16 4.93
N PHE A 120 8.20 3.84 4.82
CA PHE A 120 8.07 3.17 3.54
C PHE A 120 6.64 3.33 2.99
N ALA A 121 5.64 3.18 3.85
CA ALA A 121 4.24 3.36 3.40
C ALA A 121 4.02 4.78 2.87
N GLU A 122 4.56 5.79 3.55
CA GLU A 122 4.46 7.17 3.07
C GLU A 122 5.09 7.30 1.69
N GLN A 123 6.24 6.69 1.50
CA GLN A 123 6.94 6.76 0.22
C GLN A 123 6.11 6.09 -0.88
N VAL A 124 5.54 4.92 -0.59
CA VAL A 124 4.74 4.21 -1.59
C VAL A 124 3.54 5.05 -2.00
N VAL A 125 2.87 5.68 -1.04
CA VAL A 125 1.71 6.53 -1.36
C VAL A 125 2.11 7.67 -2.28
N SER A 126 3.24 8.31 -2.00
CA SER A 126 3.74 9.39 -2.87
C SER A 126 4.00 8.88 -4.28
N GLU A 127 4.62 7.71 -4.40
CA GLU A 127 4.92 7.15 -5.71
C GLU A 127 3.64 6.83 -6.48
N VAL A 128 2.65 6.27 -5.78
CA VAL A 128 1.40 5.90 -6.44
C VAL A 128 0.63 7.15 -6.89
N HIS A 129 0.60 8.18 -6.06
CA HIS A 129 -0.03 9.44 -6.48
C HIS A 129 0.65 10.01 -7.71
N ARG A 130 1.97 9.96 -7.73
CA ARG A 130 2.72 10.45 -8.90
C ARG A 130 2.41 9.62 -10.13
N GLU A 131 2.37 8.30 -9.96
CA GLU A 131 2.12 7.40 -11.07
C GLU A 131 0.74 7.61 -11.67
N LEU A 132 -0.28 7.70 -10.83
CA LEU A 132 -1.64 7.87 -11.32
C LEU A 132 -1.87 9.27 -11.88
N GLY A 133 -1.24 10.26 -11.30
CA GLY A 133 -1.33 11.63 -11.81
C GLY A 133 -0.64 11.78 -13.15
N ALA A 134 0.57 11.23 -13.28
CA ALA A 134 1.30 11.31 -14.53
C ALA A 134 0.58 10.57 -15.64
N ASP A 135 -0.08 9.47 -15.27
CA ASP A 135 -0.82 8.65 -16.23
C ASP A 135 -1.98 9.42 -16.85
N ARG A 136 -2.45 10.46 -16.19
CA ARG A 136 -3.55 11.29 -16.69
C ARG A 136 -3.05 12.56 -17.36
N GLY A 137 -1.83 12.53 -17.84
CA GLY A 137 -1.33 13.60 -18.66
C GLY A 137 -0.72 14.76 -17.91
N GLY A 138 -0.52 14.58 -16.64
CA GLY A 138 0.12 15.61 -15.86
C GLY A 138 -0.59 16.94 -15.94
N LEU A 139 -1.87 16.89 -15.93
CA LEU A 139 -2.66 18.09 -16.05
C LEU A 139 -2.45 19.05 -14.92
#